data_f6683824a3cddea0983751aa74ef4031
#
_entry.id   f6683824a3cddea0983751aa74ef4031
#
_cell.length_a   1.000
_cell.length_b   1.000
_cell.length_c   1.000
_cell.angle_alpha   90.00
_cell.angle_beta   90.00
_cell.angle_gamma   90.00
#
_symmetry.space_group_name_H-M   'P 1'
#
loop_
_entity.id
_entity.type
_entity.pdbx_description
1 polymer ?
#
loop_
_entity_poly.entity_id
_entity_poly.type
_entity_poly.pdbx_seq_one_letter_code
_entity_poly.pdbx_strand_id
1 'polypeptide(L)'
;MEIKMTEKQFRRLLDLVYIGNWVLNSTRGDDRIRDYDQVESLVFSHCLGRGMEKLTELYQGELIPSRAFAEGGIHEAIMAYEDTTFFEILAQELALRDMDCLLYTSPSPRDS
;
A
#
# COMPACT_ATOMS: atom_id res chain seq x y z
N MET A 1 11.28 24.58 2.06
CA MET A 1 11.88 23.30 1.67
C MET A 1 11.68 23.08 0.18
N GLU A 2 12.73 22.68 -0.50
CA GLU A 2 12.65 22.45 -1.93
C GLU A 2 13.36 21.15 -2.27
N ILE A 3 12.69 20.30 -3.04
CA ILE A 3 13.26 19.04 -3.51
C ILE A 3 13.18 19.07 -5.04
N LYS A 4 14.34 19.03 -5.69
CA LYS A 4 14.39 19.04 -7.14
C LYS A 4 14.37 17.64 -7.69
N MET A 5 13.51 17.39 -8.67
CA MET A 5 13.44 16.07 -9.29
C MET A 5 12.97 16.21 -10.73
N THR A 6 13.28 15.20 -11.52
CA THR A 6 12.83 15.15 -12.90
C THR A 6 11.34 14.83 -12.95
N GLU A 7 10.72 15.01 -14.10
CA GLU A 7 9.32 14.64 -14.29
C GLU A 7 9.11 13.16 -14.03
N LYS A 8 10.04 12.32 -14.44
CA LYS A 8 9.95 10.88 -14.20
C LYS A 8 10.03 10.58 -12.71
N GLN A 9 10.93 11.24 -12.00
CA GLN A 9 11.05 11.06 -10.55
C GLN A 9 9.78 11.53 -9.84
N PHE A 10 9.23 12.65 -10.28
CA PHE A 10 7.99 13.14 -9.70
C PHE A 10 6.85 12.14 -9.92
N ARG A 11 6.77 11.57 -11.12
CA ARG A 11 5.74 10.57 -11.38
C ARG A 11 5.88 9.37 -10.43
N ARG A 12 7.11 8.95 -10.16
CA ARG A 12 7.36 7.86 -9.19
C ARG A 12 7.04 8.28 -7.77
N LEU A 13 7.25 9.55 -7.44
CA LEU A 13 6.87 10.05 -6.12
C LEU A 13 5.37 9.91 -5.89
N LEU A 14 4.56 10.13 -6.90
CA LEU A 14 3.11 9.93 -6.78
C LEU A 14 2.79 8.50 -6.39
N ASP A 15 3.46 7.52 -6.99
CA ASP A 15 3.26 6.13 -6.64
C ASP A 15 3.61 5.87 -5.17
N LEU A 16 4.74 6.38 -4.72
CA LEU A 16 5.20 6.18 -3.34
C LEU A 16 4.25 6.80 -2.33
N VAL A 17 3.80 8.01 -2.62
CA VAL A 17 2.88 8.72 -1.73
C VAL A 17 1.54 7.99 -1.67
N TYR A 18 1.04 7.56 -2.82
CA TYR A 18 -0.22 6.83 -2.88
C TYR A 18 -0.15 5.53 -2.08
N ILE A 19 0.89 4.73 -2.32
CA ILE A 19 1.06 3.47 -1.62
C ILE A 19 1.23 3.69 -0.13
N GLY A 20 2.02 4.68 0.26
CA GLY A 20 2.24 4.98 1.67
C GLY A 20 0.94 5.30 2.39
N ASN A 21 0.15 6.20 1.81
CA ASN A 21 -1.13 6.56 2.41
C ASN A 21 -2.11 5.38 2.37
N TRP A 22 -2.08 4.61 1.29
CA TRP A 22 -2.97 3.45 1.16
C TRP A 22 -2.69 2.43 2.25
N VAL A 23 -1.43 2.13 2.51
CA VAL A 23 -1.05 1.18 3.57
C VAL A 23 -1.46 1.70 4.94
N LEU A 24 -1.27 3.00 5.17
CA LEU A 24 -1.53 3.58 6.48
C LEU A 24 -3.02 3.77 6.77
N ASN A 25 -3.82 4.02 5.75
CA ASN A 25 -5.20 4.42 5.96
C ASN A 25 -6.26 3.50 5.38
N SER A 26 -5.93 2.59 4.45
CA SER A 26 -6.96 1.85 3.72
C SER A 26 -7.83 0.96 4.61
N THR A 27 -7.31 0.52 5.75
CA THR A 27 -8.06 -0.34 6.66
C THR A 27 -8.63 0.44 7.84
N ARG A 28 -8.52 1.77 7.82
CA ARG A 28 -9.03 2.60 8.90
C ARG A 28 -10.37 3.21 8.51
N GLY A 29 -11.19 3.47 9.50
CA GLY A 29 -12.45 4.17 9.31
C GLY A 29 -12.39 5.54 9.98
N ASP A 30 -13.03 5.67 11.15
CA ASP A 30 -13.05 6.93 11.87
C ASP A 30 -11.68 7.32 12.42
N ASP A 31 -10.79 6.36 12.57
CA ASP A 31 -9.44 6.59 13.07
C ASP A 31 -8.45 6.91 11.94
N ARG A 32 -8.96 7.35 10.80
CA ARG A 32 -8.13 7.72 9.67
C ARG A 32 -7.11 8.78 10.04
N ILE A 33 -5.87 8.62 9.60
CA ILE A 33 -4.80 9.57 9.90
C ILE A 33 -4.79 10.64 8.82
N ARG A 34 -5.35 11.79 9.16
CA ARG A 34 -5.54 12.88 8.20
C ARG A 34 -4.24 13.50 7.71
N ASP A 35 -3.19 13.46 8.51
CA ASP A 35 -1.92 14.04 8.12
C ASP A 35 -1.40 13.43 6.83
N TYR A 36 -1.59 12.13 6.64
CA TYR A 36 -1.15 11.46 5.42
C TYR A 36 -2.02 11.84 4.23
N ASP A 37 -3.30 12.05 4.45
CA ASP A 37 -4.19 12.55 3.40
C ASP A 37 -3.76 13.93 2.95
N GLN A 38 -3.36 14.78 3.88
CA GLN A 38 -2.93 16.14 3.57
C GLN A 38 -1.63 16.14 2.77
N VAL A 39 -0.68 15.30 3.13
CA VAL A 39 0.56 15.17 2.38
C VAL A 39 0.29 14.67 0.97
N GLU A 40 -0.58 13.67 0.84
CA GLU A 40 -0.94 13.16 -0.48
C GLU A 40 -1.58 14.24 -1.34
N SER A 41 -2.50 14.99 -0.77
CA SER A 41 -3.15 16.08 -1.49
C SER A 41 -2.15 17.14 -1.92
N LEU A 42 -1.22 17.48 -1.03
CA LEU A 42 -0.19 18.47 -1.34
C LEU A 42 0.69 18.01 -2.50
N VAL A 43 1.15 16.79 -2.46
CA VAL A 43 2.01 16.25 -3.51
C VAL A 43 1.24 16.17 -4.83
N PHE A 44 0.02 15.66 -4.80
CA PHE A 44 -0.79 15.54 -6.02
C PHE A 44 -1.19 16.89 -6.59
N SER A 45 -1.22 17.94 -5.78
CA SER A 45 -1.50 19.29 -6.29
C SER A 45 -0.45 19.74 -7.29
N HIS A 46 0.75 19.20 -7.20
CA HIS A 46 1.82 19.54 -8.11
C HIS A 46 1.66 18.89 -9.50
N CYS A 47 0.67 18.05 -9.69
CA CYS A 47 0.30 17.55 -11.01
C CYS A 47 -0.26 18.66 -11.89
N LEU A 48 -0.84 19.67 -11.26
CA LEU A 48 -1.45 20.78 -11.98
C LEU A 48 -0.34 21.60 -12.66
N GLY A 49 -0.55 21.91 -13.93
CA GLY A 49 0.44 22.69 -14.69
C GLY A 49 1.62 21.87 -15.20
N ARG A 50 1.63 20.55 -14.99
CA ARG A 50 2.73 19.71 -15.44
C ARG A 50 2.33 18.68 -16.50
N GLY A 51 1.11 18.82 -17.04
CA GLY A 51 0.62 17.82 -18.00
C GLY A 51 0.13 16.54 -17.35
N MET A 52 0.02 16.54 -16.03
CA MET A 52 -0.42 15.36 -15.26
C MET A 52 -1.75 15.60 -14.58
N GLU A 53 -2.52 16.56 -15.06
CA GLU A 53 -3.80 16.92 -14.43
C GLU A 53 -4.76 15.75 -14.34
N LYS A 54 -4.65 14.78 -15.26
CA LYS A 54 -5.54 13.63 -15.25
C LYS A 54 -5.30 12.70 -14.06
N LEU A 55 -4.16 12.84 -13.40
CA LEU A 55 -3.80 11.97 -12.28
C LEU A 55 -4.38 12.43 -10.96
N THR A 56 -5.01 13.58 -10.94
CA THR A 56 -5.61 14.10 -9.73
C THR A 56 -7.02 14.61 -10.03
N GLU A 57 -7.86 14.65 -9.01
CA GLU A 57 -9.21 15.17 -9.13
C GLU A 57 -9.61 15.87 -7.84
N LEU A 58 -10.57 16.75 -7.93
CA LEU A 58 -11.05 17.50 -6.77
C LEU A 58 -12.17 16.73 -6.10
N TYR A 59 -12.06 16.51 -4.81
CA TYR A 59 -13.07 15.80 -4.04
C TYR A 59 -13.22 16.51 -2.69
N GLN A 60 -14.41 17.04 -2.44
CA GLN A 60 -14.72 17.74 -1.19
C GLN A 60 -13.69 18.84 -0.87
N GLY A 61 -13.30 19.59 -1.89
CA GLY A 61 -12.37 20.71 -1.72
C GLY A 61 -10.91 20.35 -1.67
N GLU A 62 -10.57 19.07 -1.77
CA GLU A 62 -9.17 18.63 -1.73
C GLU A 62 -8.83 17.91 -3.01
N LEU A 63 -7.56 18.03 -3.42
CA LEU A 63 -7.08 17.27 -4.56
C LEU A 63 -6.69 15.88 -4.08
N ILE A 64 -7.17 14.88 -4.79
CA ILE A 64 -6.91 13.47 -4.45
C ILE A 64 -6.42 12.75 -5.70
N PRO A 65 -5.79 11.58 -5.56
CA PRO A 65 -5.46 10.76 -6.73
C PRO A 65 -6.73 10.43 -7.50
N SER A 66 -6.67 10.59 -8.81
CA SER A 66 -7.85 10.35 -9.64
C SER A 66 -8.07 8.87 -9.85
N ARG A 67 -9.24 8.54 -10.37
CA ARG A 67 -9.52 7.18 -10.79
C ARG A 67 -8.55 6.73 -11.86
N ALA A 68 -8.19 7.62 -12.78
CA ALA A 68 -7.22 7.31 -13.83
C ALA A 68 -5.87 6.92 -13.24
N PHE A 69 -5.46 7.61 -12.16
CA PHE A 69 -4.23 7.24 -11.48
C PHE A 69 -4.36 5.84 -10.85
N ALA A 70 -5.43 5.62 -10.12
CA ALA A 70 -5.64 4.36 -9.41
C ALA A 70 -5.72 3.18 -10.37
N GLU A 71 -6.29 3.39 -11.57
CA GLU A 71 -6.43 2.32 -12.56
C GLU A 71 -5.17 2.17 -13.43
N GLY A 72 -4.15 2.96 -13.21
CA GLY A 72 -2.96 2.99 -14.05
C GLY A 72 -1.89 1.98 -13.73
N GLY A 73 -2.19 0.97 -12.92
CA GLY A 73 -1.24 -0.10 -12.63
C GLY A 73 -0.74 -0.16 -11.20
N ILE A 74 -0.96 0.89 -10.39
CA ILE A 74 -0.43 0.91 -9.03
C ILE A 74 -1.07 -0.18 -8.17
N HIS A 75 -2.34 -0.49 -8.39
CA HIS A 75 -3.01 -1.54 -7.63
C HIS A 75 -2.54 -2.95 -8.01
N GLU A 76 -2.00 -3.11 -9.22
CA GLU A 76 -1.37 -4.38 -9.56
C GLU A 76 -0.13 -4.63 -8.70
N ALA A 77 0.65 -3.58 -8.45
CA ALA A 77 1.81 -3.69 -7.57
C ALA A 77 1.39 -3.99 -6.14
N ILE A 78 0.32 -3.33 -5.67
CA ILE A 78 -0.22 -3.58 -4.34
C ILE A 78 -0.68 -5.03 -4.21
N MET A 79 -1.43 -5.53 -5.21
CA MET A 79 -1.92 -6.90 -5.17
C MET A 79 -0.78 -7.91 -5.22
N ALA A 80 0.25 -7.62 -6.00
CA ALA A 80 1.42 -8.51 -6.06
C ALA A 80 2.10 -8.59 -4.70
N TYR A 81 2.22 -7.46 -4.00
CA TYR A 81 2.80 -7.44 -2.67
C TYR A 81 1.92 -8.22 -1.68
N GLU A 82 0.60 -7.99 -1.75
CA GLU A 82 -0.34 -8.68 -0.87
C GLU A 82 -0.29 -10.19 -1.08
N ASP A 83 -0.27 -10.64 -2.33
CA ASP A 83 -0.22 -12.07 -2.63
C ASP A 83 1.07 -12.70 -2.12
N THR A 84 2.20 -12.06 -2.39
CA THR A 84 3.49 -12.57 -1.93
C THR A 84 3.54 -12.65 -0.41
N THR A 85 3.10 -11.58 0.26
CA THR A 85 3.11 -11.52 1.71
C THR A 85 2.16 -12.55 2.31
N PHE A 86 0.99 -12.71 1.71
CA PHE A 86 0.03 -13.71 2.16
C PHE A 86 0.61 -15.10 2.09
N PHE A 87 1.22 -15.46 0.97
CA PHE A 87 1.79 -16.79 0.81
C PHE A 87 2.98 -17.03 1.73
N GLU A 88 3.79 -16.00 1.97
CA GLU A 88 4.90 -16.12 2.92
C GLU A 88 4.41 -16.36 4.33
N ILE A 89 3.41 -15.59 4.76
CA ILE A 89 2.84 -15.75 6.09
C ILE A 89 2.17 -17.11 6.22
N LEU A 90 1.42 -17.51 5.21
CA LEU A 90 0.76 -18.82 5.20
C LEU A 90 1.78 -19.94 5.31
N ALA A 91 2.86 -19.86 4.55
CA ALA A 91 3.91 -20.88 4.59
C ALA A 91 4.54 -20.97 5.98
N GLN A 92 4.77 -19.81 6.63
CA GLN A 92 5.30 -19.79 7.98
C GLN A 92 4.35 -20.41 8.97
N GLU A 93 3.07 -20.10 8.86
CA GLU A 93 2.05 -20.63 9.77
C GLU A 93 1.91 -22.14 9.60
N LEU A 94 1.94 -22.62 8.37
CA LEU A 94 1.86 -24.06 8.12
C LEU A 94 3.09 -24.77 8.63
N ALA A 95 4.27 -24.17 8.48
CA ALA A 95 5.50 -24.75 9.02
C ALA A 95 5.45 -24.85 10.54
N LEU A 96 4.93 -23.83 11.21
CA LEU A 96 4.79 -23.86 12.65
C LEU A 96 3.79 -24.93 13.09
N ARG A 97 2.70 -25.08 12.37
CA ARG A 97 1.72 -26.13 12.66
C ARG A 97 2.35 -27.50 12.50
N ASP A 98 3.12 -27.71 11.46
CA ASP A 98 3.78 -28.98 11.24
C ASP A 98 4.78 -29.28 12.35
N MET A 99 5.50 -28.28 12.84
CA MET A 99 6.40 -28.46 13.97
C MET A 99 5.64 -28.84 15.23
N ASP A 100 4.54 -28.17 15.48
CA ASP A 100 3.70 -28.51 16.64
C ASP A 100 3.21 -29.92 16.55
N CYS A 101 2.77 -30.36 15.38
CA CYS A 101 2.32 -31.73 15.19
C CYS A 101 3.44 -32.71 15.49
N LEU A 102 4.66 -32.41 15.02
CA LEU A 102 5.79 -33.30 15.30
C LEU A 102 6.11 -33.35 16.78
N LEU A 103 6.01 -32.23 17.47
CA LEU A 103 6.26 -32.20 18.91
C LEU A 103 5.25 -32.99 19.71
N TYR A 104 4.01 -32.99 19.27
CA TYR A 104 2.95 -33.68 20.00
C TYR A 104 2.81 -35.14 19.59
N THR A 105 3.17 -35.48 18.36
CA THR A 105 2.95 -36.84 17.93
C THR A 105 4.21 -37.65 17.95
N SER A 106 5.36 -37.05 18.07
CA SER A 106 6.52 -37.79 18.02
C SER A 106 6.61 -38.48 19.23
N PRO A 107 7.27 -39.33 19.21
CA PRO A 107 7.26 -40.53 19.78
C PRO A 107 6.62 -40.53 21.04
N SER A 108 6.38 -39.66 21.48
CA SER A 108 5.85 -39.74 22.58
C SER A 108 4.71 -40.31 22.42
N PRO A 109 4.39 -40.88 23.00
CA PRO A 109 3.36 -41.57 22.84
C PRO A 109 2.23 -40.81 23.02
N ARG A 110 2.21 -39.91 22.78
CA ARG A 110 1.14 -39.27 22.82
C ARG A 110 0.10 -40.00 22.39
N ASP A 111 0.32 -40.47 22.04
CA ASP A 111 -0.42 -41.15 21.63
C ASP A 111 -0.61 -41.97 22.19
N SER A 112 -0.09 -41.85 22.61
CA SER A 112 -0.35 -42.57 23.03
C SER A 112 -1.00 -42.49 23.20
#